data_7c2c36224734334fd602bd3893bf3e95
#
_entry.id   7c2c36224734334fd602bd3893bf3e95
#
_cell.length_a   1.000
_cell.length_b   1.000
_cell.length_c   1.000
_cell.angle_alpha   90.00
_cell.angle_beta   90.00
_cell.angle_gamma   90.00
#
_symmetry.space_group_name_H-M   'P 1'
#
loop_
_entity.id
_entity.type
_entity.pdbx_description
1 polymer ?
#
loop_
_entity_poly.entity_id
_entity_poly.type
_entity_poly.pdbx_seq_one_letter_code
_entity_poly.pdbx_strand_id
1 'polypeptide(L)'
;PIVLIYHDMIDKRIKQNKEILEKIPNHQCKRLEGADLVMWIRQYCTSNGFKMTPDAQEYVAHLIDLWQEVPVSFMRTEFDRYFLQITGERVITKEFLEENGSDYGAKNIFTFKEALLKRDIDTLLELFPFMFGYKELDRAMSYIEGQLRLQLLVSECRQVGMSVQAIQNLCKDHDSSFKPYPIKLAYEASPRISVK
;
A
#
# COMPACT_ATOMS: atom_id res chain seq x y z
N PRO A 1 34.91 20.57 -0.84
CA PRO A 1 33.70 20.67 -1.67
C PRO A 1 32.56 21.30 -0.84
N ILE A 2 31.80 22.19 -1.47
CA ILE A 2 30.63 22.82 -0.85
C ILE A 2 29.41 22.09 -1.44
N VAL A 3 28.51 21.60 -0.58
CA VAL A 3 27.23 20.98 -0.96
C VAL A 3 26.11 21.91 -0.52
N LEU A 4 25.28 22.35 -1.47
CA LEU A 4 24.08 23.12 -1.22
C LEU A 4 22.89 22.17 -1.20
N ILE A 5 22.16 22.15 -0.10
CA ILE A 5 20.93 21.35 0.07
C ILE A 5 19.74 22.30 0.06
N TYR A 6 18.79 22.05 -0.82
CA TYR A 6 17.54 22.78 -0.91
C TYR A 6 16.37 21.84 -0.69
N HIS A 7 15.48 22.16 0.25
CA HIS A 7 14.42 21.25 0.70
C HIS A 7 13.12 21.32 -0.10
N ASP A 8 13.00 22.33 -1.00
CA ASP A 8 11.80 22.55 -1.80
C ASP A 8 12.09 22.49 -3.30
N MET A 9 11.04 22.65 -4.10
CA MET A 9 11.15 22.80 -5.54
C MET A 9 11.78 24.15 -5.87
N ILE A 10 12.94 24.14 -6.51
CA ILE A 10 13.61 25.38 -6.94
C ILE A 10 12.77 26.05 -8.03
N ASP A 11 12.32 27.28 -7.78
CA ASP A 11 11.59 28.05 -8.79
C ASP A 11 12.51 28.45 -9.94
N LYS A 12 12.37 27.75 -11.06
CA LYS A 12 13.15 27.96 -12.29
C LYS A 12 12.81 29.27 -13.02
N ARG A 13 11.76 29.99 -12.62
CA ARG A 13 11.43 31.32 -13.19
C ARG A 13 12.36 32.42 -12.68
N ILE A 14 12.98 32.18 -11.51
CA ILE A 14 13.96 33.10 -10.94
C ILE A 14 15.30 32.93 -11.68
N LYS A 15 15.77 33.99 -12.32
CA LYS A 15 17.00 33.99 -13.14
C LYS A 15 18.22 33.44 -12.40
N GLN A 16 18.41 33.82 -11.13
CA GLN A 16 19.53 33.36 -10.30
C GLN A 16 19.48 31.86 -10.07
N ASN A 17 18.28 31.28 -9.80
CA ASN A 17 18.11 29.88 -9.61
C ASN A 17 18.42 29.08 -10.89
N LYS A 18 18.00 29.62 -12.04
CA LYS A 18 18.28 29.01 -13.34
C LYS A 18 19.80 28.98 -13.61
N GLU A 19 20.49 30.09 -13.37
CA GLU A 19 21.94 30.15 -13.54
C GLU A 19 22.70 29.20 -12.61
N ILE A 20 22.25 29.03 -11.37
CA ILE A 20 22.84 28.08 -10.43
C ILE A 20 22.66 26.64 -10.96
N LEU A 21 21.44 26.25 -11.39
CA LEU A 21 21.14 24.94 -11.90
C LEU A 21 21.90 24.60 -13.19
N GLU A 22 22.20 25.61 -14.02
CA GLU A 22 22.97 25.43 -15.26
C GLU A 22 24.47 25.28 -15.01
N LYS A 23 25.02 25.98 -14.01
CA LYS A 23 26.46 26.06 -13.76
C LYS A 23 26.98 25.04 -12.74
N ILE A 24 26.12 24.56 -11.86
CA ILE A 24 26.49 23.65 -10.77
C ILE A 24 25.86 22.26 -11.03
N PRO A 25 26.66 21.18 -10.96
CA PRO A 25 26.11 19.84 -10.99
C PRO A 25 25.04 19.70 -9.90
N ASN A 26 23.83 19.31 -10.29
CA ASN A 26 22.73 19.18 -9.36
C ASN A 26 22.07 17.79 -9.46
N HIS A 27 21.57 17.32 -8.34
CA HIS A 27 20.85 16.06 -8.25
C HIS A 27 19.52 16.31 -7.54
N GLN A 28 18.43 15.98 -8.19
CA GLN A 28 17.11 16.08 -7.61
C GLN A 28 16.76 14.74 -6.92
N CYS A 29 16.72 14.76 -5.60
CA CYS A 29 16.23 13.64 -4.81
C CYS A 29 14.69 13.65 -4.83
N LYS A 30 14.10 12.83 -5.70
CA LYS A 30 12.65 12.65 -5.71
C LYS A 30 12.24 11.74 -4.56
N ARG A 31 11.08 12.03 -3.98
CA ARG A 31 10.44 11.11 -3.05
C ARG A 31 10.10 9.82 -3.80
N LEU A 32 10.38 8.69 -3.19
CA LEU A 32 9.95 7.41 -3.72
C LEU A 32 8.49 7.16 -3.29
N GLU A 33 7.64 6.86 -4.25
CA GLU A 33 6.21 6.64 -4.06
C GLU A 33 5.75 5.42 -4.87
N GLY A 34 4.67 4.78 -4.44
CA GLY A 34 4.05 3.70 -5.18
C GLY A 34 5.04 2.61 -5.62
N ALA A 35 5.08 2.34 -6.92
CA ALA A 35 5.91 1.28 -7.49
C ALA A 35 7.42 1.49 -7.27
N ASP A 36 7.90 2.73 -7.27
CA ASP A 36 9.32 3.04 -7.05
C ASP A 36 9.75 2.69 -5.62
N LEU A 37 8.87 2.94 -4.64
CA LEU A 37 9.11 2.57 -3.24
C LEU A 37 9.09 1.05 -3.07
N VAL A 38 8.17 0.34 -3.70
CA VAL A 38 8.13 -1.13 -3.68
C VAL A 38 9.40 -1.72 -4.29
N MET A 39 9.85 -1.18 -5.41
CA MET A 39 11.08 -1.63 -6.06
C MET A 39 12.30 -1.37 -5.17
N TRP A 40 12.37 -0.21 -4.52
CA TRP A 40 13.42 0.10 -3.56
C TRP A 40 13.44 -0.88 -2.39
N ILE A 41 12.28 -1.19 -1.80
CA ILE A 41 12.16 -2.16 -0.70
C ILE A 41 12.68 -3.54 -1.14
N ARG A 42 12.28 -4.00 -2.32
CA ARG A 42 12.76 -5.27 -2.87
C ARG A 42 14.28 -5.30 -3.02
N GLN A 43 14.86 -4.23 -3.55
CA GLN A 43 16.31 -4.10 -3.68
C GLN A 43 16.98 -4.06 -2.30
N TYR A 44 16.39 -3.35 -1.35
CA TYR A 44 16.88 -3.26 0.02
C TYR A 44 16.91 -4.64 0.71
N CYS A 45 15.85 -5.41 0.61
CA CYS A 45 15.80 -6.79 1.11
C CYS A 45 16.91 -7.65 0.46
N THR A 46 17.01 -7.61 -0.87
CA THR A 46 18.02 -8.40 -1.61
C THR A 46 19.44 -8.01 -1.22
N SER A 47 19.74 -6.73 -1.04
CA SER A 47 21.06 -6.23 -0.62
C SER A 47 21.45 -6.67 0.78
N ASN A 48 20.47 -6.95 1.65
CA ASN A 48 20.66 -7.48 2.99
C ASN A 48 20.59 -9.03 3.04
N GLY A 49 20.51 -9.70 1.88
CA GLY A 49 20.50 -11.15 1.77
C GLY A 49 19.15 -11.80 2.07
N PHE A 50 18.06 -11.03 2.03
CA PHE A 50 16.70 -11.52 2.21
C PHE A 50 15.96 -11.60 0.88
N LYS A 51 15.06 -12.58 0.76
CA LYS A 51 14.12 -12.72 -0.37
C LYS A 51 12.72 -12.43 0.12
N MET A 52 11.92 -11.81 -0.72
CA MET A 52 10.50 -11.55 -0.45
C MET A 52 9.66 -12.42 -1.39
N THR A 53 8.68 -13.13 -0.84
CA THR A 53 7.76 -13.92 -1.66
C THR A 53 6.90 -13.02 -2.56
N PRO A 54 6.38 -13.50 -3.69
CA PRO A 54 5.49 -12.71 -4.55
C PRO A 54 4.27 -12.16 -3.79
N ASP A 55 3.64 -12.96 -2.95
CA ASP A 55 2.48 -12.54 -2.15
C ASP A 55 2.85 -11.45 -1.12
N ALA A 56 4.07 -11.52 -0.53
CA ALA A 56 4.58 -10.48 0.34
C ALA A 56 4.84 -9.16 -0.41
N GLN A 57 5.35 -9.24 -1.65
CA GLN A 57 5.54 -8.05 -2.49
C GLN A 57 4.22 -7.39 -2.85
N GLU A 58 3.20 -8.16 -3.22
CA GLU A 58 1.84 -7.67 -3.49
C GLU A 58 1.23 -7.03 -2.24
N TYR A 59 1.43 -7.65 -1.08
CA TYR A 59 0.95 -7.13 0.20
C TYR A 59 1.60 -5.79 0.57
N VAL A 60 2.93 -5.68 0.45
CA VAL A 60 3.65 -4.42 0.70
C VAL A 60 3.22 -3.33 -0.29
N ALA A 61 3.06 -3.65 -1.57
CA ALA A 61 2.57 -2.70 -2.56
C ALA A 61 1.19 -2.16 -2.18
N HIS A 62 0.30 -3.04 -1.73
CA HIS A 62 -1.02 -2.66 -1.28
C HIS A 62 -0.98 -1.78 -0.01
N LEU A 63 -0.13 -2.09 0.97
CA LEU A 63 0.08 -1.24 2.14
C LEU A 63 0.57 0.17 1.76
N ILE A 64 1.54 0.26 0.85
CA ILE A 64 2.08 1.54 0.37
C ILE A 64 0.99 2.38 -0.32
N ASP A 65 0.16 1.75 -1.14
CA ASP A 65 -0.97 2.43 -1.79
C ASP A 65 -1.96 3.03 -0.76
N LEU A 66 -2.14 2.37 0.38
CA LEU A 66 -3.01 2.85 1.45
C LEU A 66 -2.39 3.98 2.28
N TRP A 67 -1.09 3.89 2.53
CA TRP A 67 -0.40 4.86 3.37
C TRP A 67 -0.17 6.21 2.70
N GLN A 68 -0.31 6.34 1.39
CA GLN A 68 -0.12 7.53 0.52
C GLN A 68 1.23 8.24 0.67
N GLU A 69 1.72 8.42 1.90
CA GLU A 69 2.96 9.13 2.18
C GLU A 69 3.83 8.39 3.20
N VAL A 70 4.61 7.42 2.73
CA VAL A 70 5.54 6.68 3.60
C VAL A 70 6.97 7.17 3.37
N PRO A 71 7.65 7.67 4.42
CA PRO A 71 9.08 7.99 4.30
C PRO A 71 9.91 6.71 4.09
N VAL A 72 10.89 6.78 3.18
CA VAL A 72 11.85 5.67 2.97
C VAL A 72 12.58 5.29 4.25
N SER A 73 12.90 6.29 5.10
CA SER A 73 13.54 6.06 6.40
C SER A 73 12.70 5.18 7.32
N PHE A 74 11.38 5.37 7.30
CA PHE A 74 10.46 4.51 8.05
C PHE A 74 10.50 3.07 7.51
N MET A 75 10.32 2.89 6.20
CA MET A 75 10.38 1.56 5.59
C MET A 75 11.71 0.87 5.86
N ARG A 76 12.81 1.61 5.82
CA ARG A 76 14.12 1.09 6.19
C ARG A 76 14.14 0.54 7.61
N THR A 77 13.68 1.33 8.58
CA THR A 77 13.66 0.93 9.99
C THR A 77 12.79 -0.31 10.21
N GLU A 78 11.63 -0.39 9.56
CA GLU A 78 10.75 -1.54 9.65
C GLU A 78 11.41 -2.80 9.07
N PHE A 79 12.02 -2.72 7.90
CA PHE A 79 12.69 -3.86 7.30
C PHE A 79 13.95 -4.27 8.07
N ASP A 80 14.71 -3.32 8.63
CA ASP A 80 15.83 -3.62 9.53
C ASP A 80 15.35 -4.41 10.76
N ARG A 81 14.19 -4.05 11.32
CA ARG A 81 13.55 -4.78 12.42
C ARG A 81 13.14 -6.20 11.99
N TYR A 82 12.56 -6.37 10.81
CA TYR A 82 12.21 -7.69 10.28
C TYR A 82 13.44 -8.57 10.07
N PHE A 83 14.54 -8.02 9.55
CA PHE A 83 15.78 -8.77 9.36
C PHE A 83 16.34 -9.31 10.67
N LEU A 84 16.12 -8.62 11.79
CA LEU A 84 16.54 -9.07 13.12
C LEU A 84 15.62 -10.15 13.70
N GLN A 85 14.36 -10.19 13.30
CA GLN A 85 13.36 -11.14 13.81
C GLN A 85 13.37 -12.47 13.06
N ILE A 86 13.77 -12.47 11.79
CA ILE A 86 13.79 -13.68 10.97
C ILE A 86 14.98 -14.54 11.35
N THR A 87 14.72 -15.67 12.00
CA THR A 87 15.69 -16.71 12.33
C THR A 87 15.52 -17.91 11.40
N GLY A 88 16.56 -18.28 10.64
CA GLY A 88 16.55 -19.42 9.72
C GLY A 88 16.59 -19.00 8.26
N GLU A 89 15.63 -19.44 7.46
CA GLU A 89 15.54 -19.03 6.04
C GLU A 89 15.27 -17.53 5.96
N ARG A 90 16.13 -16.82 5.21
CA ARG A 90 16.03 -15.38 5.02
C ARG A 90 14.95 -15.03 3.99
N VAL A 91 13.71 -15.46 4.27
CA VAL A 91 12.56 -15.26 3.41
C VAL A 91 11.48 -14.49 4.17
N ILE A 92 11.05 -13.39 3.57
CA ILE A 92 9.95 -12.56 4.08
C ILE A 92 8.68 -13.04 3.39
N THR A 93 7.74 -13.58 4.16
CA THR A 93 6.44 -14.03 3.67
C THR A 93 5.35 -13.02 4.02
N LYS A 94 4.19 -13.15 3.39
CA LYS A 94 3.03 -12.32 3.68
C LYS A 94 2.57 -12.50 5.13
N GLU A 95 2.48 -13.74 5.59
CA GLU A 95 2.08 -14.09 6.96
C GLU A 95 2.99 -13.44 7.99
N PHE A 96 4.31 -13.49 7.75
CA PHE A 96 5.28 -12.82 8.62
C PHE A 96 5.04 -11.31 8.70
N LEU A 97 4.74 -10.65 7.57
CA LEU A 97 4.45 -9.22 7.54
C LEU A 97 3.11 -8.87 8.24
N GLU A 98 2.10 -9.73 8.10
CA GLU A 98 0.81 -9.57 8.79
C GLU A 98 0.94 -9.68 10.31
N GLU A 99 1.77 -10.62 10.79
CA GLU A 99 1.98 -10.83 12.23
C GLU A 99 2.88 -9.76 12.87
N ASN A 100 3.92 -9.32 12.16
CA ASN A 100 4.98 -8.47 12.72
C ASN A 100 4.96 -7.03 12.22
N GLY A 101 4.09 -6.69 11.26
CA GLY A 101 4.00 -5.34 10.72
C GLY A 101 3.58 -4.32 11.76
N SER A 102 4.22 -3.14 11.75
CA SER A 102 3.82 -2.02 12.60
C SER A 102 2.42 -1.53 12.22
N ASP A 103 1.65 -1.19 13.25
CA ASP A 103 0.29 -0.70 13.07
C ASP A 103 0.29 0.78 12.65
N TYR A 104 0.38 1.02 11.36
CA TYR A 104 0.37 2.35 10.75
C TYR A 104 -1.03 2.80 10.33
N GLY A 105 -2.06 2.38 11.04
CA GLY A 105 -3.45 2.69 10.70
C GLY A 105 -4.01 1.90 9.52
N ALA A 106 -3.16 1.43 8.59
CA ALA A 106 -3.61 0.61 7.47
C ALA A 106 -4.12 -0.77 7.94
N LYS A 107 -3.45 -1.39 8.92
CA LYS A 107 -3.90 -2.65 9.52
C LYS A 107 -5.29 -2.48 10.14
N ASN A 108 -5.52 -1.37 10.83
CA ASN A 108 -6.81 -1.04 11.43
C ASN A 108 -7.90 -0.88 10.37
N ILE A 109 -7.61 -0.23 9.22
CA ILE A 109 -8.56 -0.10 8.11
C ILE A 109 -8.93 -1.45 7.51
N PHE A 110 -7.96 -2.37 7.34
CA PHE A 110 -8.23 -3.72 6.85
C PHE A 110 -9.08 -4.52 7.83
N THR A 111 -8.68 -4.53 9.10
CA THR A 111 -9.40 -5.22 10.15
C THR A 111 -10.82 -4.66 10.29
N PHE A 112 -10.97 -3.34 10.22
CA PHE A 112 -12.28 -2.67 10.23
C PHE A 112 -13.15 -3.09 9.05
N LYS A 113 -12.58 -3.11 7.82
CA LYS A 113 -13.30 -3.59 6.62
C LYS A 113 -13.73 -5.04 6.78
N GLU A 114 -12.84 -5.92 7.26
CA GLU A 114 -13.17 -7.33 7.46
C GLU A 114 -14.24 -7.52 8.53
N ALA A 115 -14.15 -6.79 9.64
CA ALA A 115 -15.16 -6.80 10.69
C ALA A 115 -16.52 -6.31 10.16
N LEU A 116 -16.52 -5.27 9.32
CA LEU A 116 -17.74 -4.76 8.66
C LEU A 116 -18.38 -5.84 7.78
N LEU A 117 -17.58 -6.52 6.95
CA LEU A 117 -18.07 -7.59 6.06
C LEU A 117 -18.55 -8.82 6.82
N LYS A 118 -17.92 -9.14 7.95
CA LYS A 118 -18.29 -10.25 8.83
C LYS A 118 -19.41 -9.90 9.83
N ARG A 119 -19.80 -8.61 9.92
CA ARG A 119 -20.74 -8.05 10.91
C ARG A 119 -20.27 -8.29 12.36
N ASP A 120 -18.97 -8.24 12.57
CA ASP A 120 -18.32 -8.35 13.88
C ASP A 120 -18.35 -6.98 14.58
N ILE A 121 -19.42 -6.78 15.36
CA ILE A 121 -19.71 -5.50 16.02
C ILE A 121 -18.67 -5.20 17.10
N ASP A 122 -18.18 -6.22 17.81
CA ASP A 122 -17.23 -6.03 18.90
C ASP A 122 -15.90 -5.49 18.35
N THR A 123 -15.34 -6.11 17.32
CA THR A 123 -14.13 -5.62 16.63
C THR A 123 -14.34 -4.23 16.02
N LEU A 124 -15.52 -3.94 15.46
CA LEU A 124 -15.83 -2.60 14.92
C LEU A 124 -15.79 -1.54 16.02
N LEU A 125 -16.38 -1.82 17.19
CA LEU A 125 -16.38 -0.88 18.32
C LEU A 125 -14.98 -0.66 18.91
N GLU A 126 -14.16 -1.70 18.98
CA GLU A 126 -12.76 -1.59 19.44
C GLU A 126 -11.92 -0.73 18.49
N LEU A 127 -12.12 -0.87 17.18
CA LEU A 127 -11.35 -0.12 16.17
C LEU A 127 -11.88 1.30 15.95
N PHE A 128 -13.12 1.58 16.32
CA PHE A 128 -13.77 2.85 16.06
C PHE A 128 -12.97 4.08 16.55
N PRO A 129 -12.40 4.11 17.77
CA PRO A 129 -11.61 5.25 18.24
C PRO A 129 -10.35 5.52 17.42
N PHE A 130 -9.75 4.47 16.84
CA PHE A 130 -8.53 4.56 16.05
C PHE A 130 -8.78 4.99 14.60
N MET A 131 -10.01 4.76 14.10
CA MET A 131 -10.41 5.07 12.74
C MET A 131 -10.92 6.50 12.56
N PHE A 132 -11.43 7.13 13.63
CA PHE A 132 -12.17 8.38 13.54
C PHE A 132 -11.45 9.60 14.10
N GLY A 133 -10.10 9.67 13.94
CA GLY A 133 -9.40 10.95 14.04
C GLY A 133 -9.93 11.94 12.99
N TYR A 134 -10.08 13.21 13.35
CA TYR A 134 -10.86 14.24 12.64
C TYR A 134 -10.54 14.45 11.15
N LYS A 135 -9.39 13.99 10.66
CA LYS A 135 -8.99 14.07 9.23
C LYS A 135 -9.00 12.72 8.51
N GLU A 136 -9.22 11.64 9.22
CA GLU A 136 -9.11 10.27 8.69
C GLU A 136 -10.47 9.66 8.34
N LEU A 137 -11.56 10.25 8.87
CA LEU A 137 -12.91 9.75 8.66
C LEU A 137 -13.29 9.72 7.17
N ASP A 138 -13.16 10.85 6.47
CA ASP A 138 -13.51 10.94 5.05
C ASP A 138 -12.70 9.97 4.20
N ARG A 139 -11.42 9.81 4.55
CA ARG A 139 -10.51 8.89 3.89
C ARG A 139 -10.90 7.43 4.15
N ALA A 140 -11.19 7.09 5.41
CA ALA A 140 -11.62 5.76 5.79
C ALA A 140 -12.95 5.41 5.12
N MET A 141 -13.91 6.33 5.10
CA MET A 141 -15.22 6.14 4.45
C MET A 141 -15.07 5.95 2.95
N SER A 142 -14.27 6.79 2.28
CA SER A 142 -13.99 6.66 0.83
C SER A 142 -13.32 5.33 0.51
N TYR A 143 -12.39 4.87 1.34
CA TYR A 143 -11.75 3.57 1.19
C TYR A 143 -12.76 2.42 1.33
N ILE A 144 -13.58 2.45 2.39
CA ILE A 144 -14.59 1.42 2.64
C ILE A 144 -15.60 1.38 1.50
N GLU A 145 -16.08 2.54 1.04
CA GLU A 145 -16.99 2.62 -0.10
C GLU A 145 -16.38 1.98 -1.35
N GLY A 146 -15.14 2.32 -1.68
CA GLY A 146 -14.40 1.72 -2.80
C GLY A 146 -14.27 0.20 -2.67
N GLN A 147 -13.99 -0.29 -1.46
CA GLN A 147 -13.89 -1.74 -1.20
C GLN A 147 -15.25 -2.46 -1.32
N LEU A 148 -16.33 -1.84 -0.86
CA LEU A 148 -17.68 -2.41 -1.00
C LEU A 148 -18.13 -2.44 -2.46
N ARG A 149 -17.85 -1.39 -3.23
CA ARG A 149 -18.10 -1.36 -4.69
C ARG A 149 -17.32 -2.45 -5.42
N LEU A 150 -16.02 -2.61 -5.10
CA LEU A 150 -15.19 -3.68 -5.64
C LEU A 150 -15.75 -5.06 -5.31
N GLN A 151 -16.15 -5.27 -4.05
CA GLN A 151 -16.69 -6.53 -3.59
C GLN A 151 -17.99 -6.88 -4.33
N LEU A 152 -18.87 -5.90 -4.54
CA LEU A 152 -20.10 -6.07 -5.29
C LEU A 152 -19.81 -6.46 -6.75
N LEU A 153 -18.97 -5.69 -7.44
CA LEU A 153 -18.55 -5.95 -8.81
C LEU A 153 -17.99 -7.36 -8.97
N VAL A 154 -17.05 -7.75 -8.10
CA VAL A 154 -16.41 -9.07 -8.17
C VAL A 154 -17.42 -10.18 -7.90
N SER A 155 -18.35 -9.97 -6.95
CA SER A 155 -19.41 -10.94 -6.64
C SER A 155 -20.33 -11.14 -7.85
N GLU A 156 -20.77 -10.10 -8.51
CA GLU A 156 -21.59 -10.15 -9.73
C GLU A 156 -20.86 -10.85 -10.89
N CYS A 157 -19.61 -10.46 -11.16
CA CYS A 157 -18.78 -11.10 -12.18
C CYS A 157 -18.58 -12.60 -11.92
N ARG A 158 -18.40 -12.98 -10.65
CA ARG A 158 -18.26 -14.38 -10.27
C ARG A 158 -19.54 -15.17 -10.45
N GLN A 159 -20.70 -14.57 -10.16
CA GLN A 159 -22.01 -15.23 -10.39
C GLN A 159 -22.24 -15.59 -11.87
N VAL A 160 -21.71 -14.79 -12.80
CA VAL A 160 -21.74 -15.10 -14.23
C VAL A 160 -20.56 -15.97 -14.70
N GLY A 161 -19.76 -16.51 -13.77
CA GLY A 161 -18.70 -17.49 -14.05
C GLY A 161 -17.36 -16.88 -14.51
N MET A 162 -17.13 -15.58 -14.31
CA MET A 162 -15.86 -14.96 -14.68
C MET A 162 -14.72 -15.41 -13.76
N SER A 163 -13.54 -15.67 -14.34
CA SER A 163 -12.33 -15.93 -13.59
C SER A 163 -11.72 -14.63 -13.04
N VAL A 164 -10.86 -14.75 -12.00
CA VAL A 164 -10.10 -13.61 -11.45
C VAL A 164 -9.38 -12.82 -12.55
N GLN A 165 -8.71 -13.50 -13.47
CA GLN A 165 -7.97 -12.88 -14.56
C GLN A 165 -8.87 -12.10 -15.52
N ALA A 166 -10.05 -12.63 -15.81
CA ALA A 166 -11.03 -11.95 -16.66
C ALA A 166 -11.55 -10.67 -15.99
N ILE A 167 -11.79 -10.71 -14.67
CA ILE A 167 -12.21 -9.54 -13.87
C ILE A 167 -11.09 -8.50 -13.81
N GLN A 168 -9.84 -8.91 -13.61
CA GLN A 168 -8.69 -7.99 -13.61
C GLN A 168 -8.54 -7.27 -14.96
N ASN A 169 -8.71 -7.98 -16.07
CA ASN A 169 -8.68 -7.38 -17.41
C ASN A 169 -9.85 -6.41 -17.62
N LEU A 170 -11.06 -6.80 -17.22
CA LEU A 170 -12.24 -5.93 -17.29
C LEU A 170 -12.03 -4.62 -16.51
N CYS A 171 -11.53 -4.71 -15.28
CA CYS A 171 -11.24 -3.53 -14.47
C CYS A 171 -10.14 -2.67 -15.09
N LYS A 172 -9.10 -3.26 -15.65
CA LYS A 172 -8.01 -2.53 -16.30
C LYS A 172 -8.51 -1.70 -17.50
N ASP A 173 -9.46 -2.24 -18.25
CA ASP A 173 -9.98 -1.61 -19.47
C ASP A 173 -11.04 -0.52 -19.17
N HIS A 174 -11.78 -0.65 -18.07
CA HIS A 174 -12.90 0.23 -17.75
C HIS A 174 -12.68 1.14 -16.54
N ASP A 175 -11.95 0.67 -15.53
CA ASP A 175 -11.67 1.43 -14.31
C ASP A 175 -10.31 1.04 -13.72
N SER A 176 -9.29 1.79 -14.10
CA SER A 176 -7.92 1.57 -13.63
C SER A 176 -7.70 1.86 -12.13
N SER A 177 -8.72 2.34 -11.41
CA SER A 177 -8.66 2.56 -9.96
C SER A 177 -8.57 1.24 -9.18
N PHE A 178 -9.14 0.15 -9.73
CA PHE A 178 -9.09 -1.16 -9.11
C PHE A 178 -7.81 -1.92 -9.48
N LYS A 179 -6.96 -2.14 -8.48
CA LYS A 179 -5.70 -2.85 -8.64
C LYS A 179 -5.87 -4.37 -8.61
N PRO A 180 -4.96 -5.15 -9.24
CA PRO A 180 -5.08 -6.61 -9.32
C PRO A 180 -5.18 -7.32 -7.97
N TYR A 181 -4.40 -6.87 -6.96
CA TYR A 181 -4.38 -7.52 -5.65
C TYR A 181 -5.69 -7.37 -4.87
N PRO A 182 -6.30 -6.18 -4.71
CA PRO A 182 -7.64 -6.06 -4.15
C PRO A 182 -8.71 -6.89 -4.85
N ILE A 183 -8.65 -7.02 -6.19
CA ILE A 183 -9.57 -7.86 -6.96
C ILE A 183 -9.43 -9.33 -6.58
N LYS A 184 -8.17 -9.84 -6.44
CA LYS A 184 -7.90 -11.20 -5.99
C LYS A 184 -8.50 -11.45 -4.60
N LEU A 185 -8.25 -10.55 -3.63
CA LEU A 185 -8.81 -10.66 -2.27
C LEU A 185 -10.34 -10.64 -2.27
N ALA A 186 -10.95 -9.74 -3.05
CA ALA A 186 -12.41 -9.65 -3.18
C ALA A 186 -12.99 -10.93 -3.78
N TYR A 187 -12.32 -11.54 -4.75
CA TYR A 187 -12.73 -12.79 -5.37
C TYR A 187 -12.68 -13.96 -4.38
N GLU A 188 -11.64 -14.07 -3.59
CA GLU A 188 -11.49 -15.11 -2.55
C GLU A 188 -12.54 -14.95 -1.45
N ALA A 189 -12.88 -13.73 -1.08
CA ALA A 189 -13.89 -13.42 -0.08
C ALA A 189 -15.34 -13.52 -0.59
N SER A 190 -15.58 -13.47 -1.91
CA SER A 190 -16.92 -13.37 -2.50
C SER A 190 -17.89 -14.51 -2.17
N PRO A 191 -17.48 -15.79 -1.90
CA PRO A 191 -18.41 -16.83 -1.49
C PRO A 191 -19.10 -16.58 -0.15
N ARG A 192 -18.53 -15.66 0.65
CA ARG A 192 -19.02 -15.33 2.00
C ARG A 192 -20.06 -14.20 2.00
N ILE A 193 -20.27 -13.56 0.86
CA ILE A 193 -21.18 -12.42 0.75
C ILE A 193 -22.32 -12.83 -0.15
N SER A 194 -23.48 -13.10 0.46
CA SER A 194 -24.74 -13.27 -0.26
C SER A 194 -25.32 -11.88 -0.56
N VAL A 195 -25.34 -11.50 -1.84
CA VAL A 195 -26.12 -10.35 -2.29
C VAL A 195 -27.58 -10.79 -2.32
N LYS A 196 -28.35 -10.41 -1.30
CA LYS A 196 -29.81 -10.55 -1.27
C LYS A 196 -30.43 -9.24 -1.66
#